data_e8ec9da20b9c504ba25393aef064cfa4
#
_entry.id   e8ec9da20b9c504ba25393aef064cfa4
#
_cell.length_a   1.000
_cell.length_b   1.000
_cell.length_c   1.000
_cell.angle_alpha   90.00
_cell.angle_beta   90.00
_cell.angle_gamma   90.00
#
_symmetry.space_group_name_H-M   'P 1'
#
loop_
_entity.id
_entity.type
_entity.pdbx_description
1 polymer ?
#
loop_
_entity_poly.entity_id
_entity_poly.type
_entity_poly.pdbx_seq_one_letter_code
_entity_poly.pdbx_strand_id
1 'polypeptide(L)'
;MGKCPTRRFTSAGLVILLALTAACASSNVLNVKYQLPPASGITPTHMVTIAVADERTAEAFLTPSAKNELAEFTGVYALTVAPAGGGGELKGAYTLDSLFREVLRHRMENAGVKVLTPGAAADAEVRLVLSEFQLDFGDRKWSTVVAYRAQLMKDGVMLSQQTVNGSAERIFLAGKRDADRVVGELLSDAINKLDIALLFKQAGL
;
A
#
# COMPACT_ATOMS: atom_id res chain seq x y z
N MET A 1 7.88 -65.04 -47.37
CA MET A 1 8.53 -64.45 -46.22
C MET A 1 8.50 -62.93 -46.39
N GLY A 2 7.48 -62.28 -45.79
CA GLY A 2 7.28 -60.82 -45.84
C GLY A 2 7.32 -60.21 -44.46
N LYS A 3 8.30 -59.37 -44.19
CA LYS A 3 8.46 -58.64 -42.91
C LYS A 3 7.54 -57.43 -42.87
N CYS A 4 6.63 -57.37 -41.90
CA CYS A 4 5.83 -56.22 -41.56
C CYS A 4 6.66 -55.17 -40.81
N PRO A 5 6.67 -53.87 -41.16
CA PRO A 5 7.31 -52.86 -40.36
C PRO A 5 6.34 -52.33 -39.29
N THR A 6 6.67 -52.45 -38.01
CA THR A 6 6.01 -51.86 -36.89
C THR A 6 6.21 -50.34 -36.87
N ARG A 7 5.12 -49.58 -37.07
CA ARG A 7 5.07 -48.13 -36.89
C ARG A 7 5.06 -47.78 -35.40
N ARG A 8 6.15 -47.17 -34.90
CA ARG A 8 6.22 -46.55 -33.60
C ARG A 8 5.52 -45.20 -33.68
N PHE A 9 4.35 -45.08 -33.03
CA PHE A 9 3.71 -43.78 -32.78
C PHE A 9 4.44 -43.11 -31.60
N THR A 10 5.10 -42.02 -31.88
CA THR A 10 5.79 -41.18 -30.91
C THR A 10 4.76 -40.36 -30.12
N SER A 11 4.68 -40.61 -28.82
CA SER A 11 3.82 -39.97 -27.83
C SER A 11 4.32 -38.55 -27.44
N ALA A 12 4.62 -37.70 -28.41
CA ALA A 12 5.16 -36.36 -28.19
C ALA A 12 4.06 -35.24 -28.15
N GLY A 13 2.81 -35.60 -28.42
CA GLY A 13 1.72 -34.61 -28.56
C GLY A 13 0.96 -34.23 -27.29
N LEU A 14 1.12 -34.97 -26.16
CA LEU A 14 0.25 -34.82 -25.00
C LEU A 14 0.80 -33.89 -23.90
N VAL A 15 2.06 -33.48 -23.97
CA VAL A 15 2.69 -32.67 -22.89
C VAL A 15 2.49 -31.17 -23.10
N ILE A 16 2.17 -30.72 -24.33
CA ILE A 16 2.05 -29.29 -24.66
C ILE A 16 0.70 -28.67 -24.20
N LEU A 17 -0.33 -29.49 -24.00
CA LEU A 17 -1.68 -28.99 -23.70
C LEU A 17 -1.91 -28.66 -22.19
N LEU A 18 -1.03 -29.10 -21.28
CA LEU A 18 -1.15 -28.84 -19.84
C LEU A 18 -0.48 -27.55 -19.37
N ALA A 19 0.28 -26.86 -20.20
CA ALA A 19 1.02 -25.66 -19.82
C ALA A 19 0.23 -24.35 -19.99
N LEU A 20 -1.00 -24.37 -20.52
CA LEU A 20 -1.78 -23.17 -20.87
C LEU A 20 -2.87 -22.80 -19.86
N THR A 21 -3.04 -23.54 -18.76
CA THR A 21 -4.10 -23.26 -17.76
C THR A 21 -3.63 -22.47 -16.52
N ALA A 22 -2.38 -22.01 -16.49
CA ALA A 22 -1.82 -21.31 -15.33
C ALA A 22 -1.93 -19.77 -15.38
N ALA A 23 -2.70 -19.18 -16.29
CA ALA A 23 -2.63 -17.75 -16.57
C ALA A 23 -3.94 -16.99 -16.34
N CYS A 24 -4.69 -17.27 -15.29
CA CYS A 24 -5.75 -16.37 -14.78
C CYS A 24 -5.94 -16.56 -13.30
N ALA A 25 -4.89 -16.40 -12.50
CA ALA A 25 -5.07 -16.06 -11.11
C ALA A 25 -5.39 -14.56 -11.09
N SER A 26 -6.68 -14.20 -11.12
CA SER A 26 -7.11 -12.86 -10.74
C SER A 26 -6.64 -12.67 -9.30
N SER A 27 -5.61 -11.83 -9.11
CA SER A 27 -5.09 -11.61 -7.77
C SER A 27 -6.16 -10.87 -6.96
N ASN A 28 -6.67 -11.51 -5.90
CA ASN A 28 -7.71 -10.98 -5.00
C ASN A 28 -7.17 -9.84 -4.11
N VAL A 29 -6.02 -9.26 -4.48
CA VAL A 29 -5.32 -8.20 -3.76
C VAL A 29 -5.25 -6.93 -4.62
N LEU A 30 -5.27 -5.76 -4.00
CA LEU A 30 -4.95 -4.49 -4.66
C LEU A 30 -3.43 -4.26 -4.64
N ASN A 31 -2.84 -3.91 -5.79
CA ASN A 31 -1.42 -3.63 -5.92
C ASN A 31 -1.19 -2.14 -5.69
N VAL A 32 -0.70 -1.79 -4.51
CA VAL A 32 -0.43 -0.43 -4.09
C VAL A 32 1.04 -0.10 -4.31
N LYS A 33 1.32 0.85 -5.21
CA LYS A 33 2.67 1.38 -5.40
C LYS A 33 2.82 2.68 -4.61
N TYR A 34 3.65 2.65 -3.57
CA TYR A 34 4.01 3.84 -2.79
C TYR A 34 5.30 4.44 -3.35
N GLN A 35 5.22 5.71 -3.77
CA GLN A 35 6.35 6.46 -4.30
C GLN A 35 6.96 7.32 -3.20
N LEU A 36 8.19 7.00 -2.77
CA LEU A 36 8.95 7.81 -1.83
C LEU A 36 9.33 9.17 -2.43
N PRO A 37 9.32 10.25 -1.65
CA PRO A 37 9.93 11.51 -2.07
C PRO A 37 11.46 11.37 -2.11
N PRO A 38 12.18 12.33 -2.69
CA PRO A 38 13.63 12.38 -2.58
C PRO A 38 14.08 12.25 -1.12
N ALA A 39 15.12 11.47 -0.85
CA ALA A 39 15.64 11.29 0.50
C ALA A 39 16.19 12.62 1.04
N SER A 40 15.93 12.90 2.32
CA SER A 40 16.39 14.14 2.96
C SER A 40 17.89 14.21 3.21
N GLY A 41 18.61 13.08 3.12
CA GLY A 41 20.05 13.01 3.40
C GLY A 41 20.43 13.30 4.86
N ILE A 42 19.44 13.37 5.76
CA ILE A 42 19.64 13.69 7.18
C ILE A 42 20.05 12.43 7.92
N THR A 43 21.06 12.52 8.79
CA THR A 43 21.42 11.43 9.70
C THR A 43 20.30 11.23 10.73
N PRO A 44 19.91 9.99 11.05
CA PRO A 44 18.87 9.71 12.03
C PRO A 44 19.20 10.33 13.41
N THR A 45 18.36 11.22 13.89
CA THR A 45 18.52 11.87 15.20
C THR A 45 17.50 11.40 16.22
N HIS A 46 16.39 10.83 15.76
CA HIS A 46 15.28 10.38 16.61
C HIS A 46 14.95 8.91 16.37
N MET A 47 14.53 8.25 17.43
CA MET A 47 14.07 6.86 17.41
C MET A 47 12.58 6.84 17.78
N VAL A 48 11.75 6.25 16.93
CA VAL A 48 10.30 6.19 17.18
C VAL A 48 9.75 4.78 17.00
N THR A 49 8.63 4.51 17.67
CA THR A 49 7.72 3.41 17.31
C THR A 49 6.57 3.94 16.48
N ILE A 50 5.88 3.08 15.73
CA ILE A 50 4.69 3.45 14.95
C ILE A 50 3.48 2.65 15.42
N ALA A 51 2.40 3.37 15.72
CA ALA A 51 1.08 2.82 15.96
C ALA A 51 0.09 3.31 14.88
N VAL A 52 -0.87 2.46 14.51
CA VAL A 52 -1.98 2.83 13.61
C VAL A 52 -3.28 2.53 14.34
N ALA A 53 -4.17 3.49 14.40
CA ALA A 53 -5.53 3.36 14.91
C ALA A 53 -6.52 3.61 13.78
N ASP A 54 -7.41 2.65 13.53
CA ASP A 54 -8.50 2.79 12.56
C ASP A 54 -9.75 3.32 13.28
N GLU A 55 -10.09 4.60 13.06
CA GLU A 55 -11.26 5.28 13.60
C GLU A 55 -12.27 5.64 12.49
N ARG A 56 -12.21 4.96 11.35
CA ARG A 56 -13.13 5.23 10.25
C ARG A 56 -14.56 4.92 10.64
N THR A 57 -15.47 5.83 10.33
CA THR A 57 -16.91 5.61 10.52
C THR A 57 -17.51 4.68 9.47
N ALA A 58 -16.95 4.70 8.24
CA ALA A 58 -17.25 3.75 7.19
C ALA A 58 -16.25 2.58 7.30
N GLU A 59 -16.67 1.46 7.89
CA GLU A 59 -15.82 0.27 8.04
C GLU A 59 -15.35 -0.28 6.70
N ALA A 60 -16.20 -0.18 5.64
CA ALA A 60 -15.89 -0.71 4.33
C ALA A 60 -14.97 0.24 3.54
N PHE A 61 -13.82 -0.27 3.11
CA PHE A 61 -12.95 0.43 2.17
C PHE A 61 -13.61 0.64 0.80
N LEU A 62 -14.38 -0.34 0.32
CA LEU A 62 -15.10 -0.27 -0.96
C LEU A 62 -16.54 0.19 -0.75
N THR A 63 -16.97 1.19 -1.53
CA THR A 63 -18.41 1.48 -1.68
C THR A 63 -19.12 0.29 -2.34
N PRO A 64 -20.46 0.21 -2.28
CA PRO A 64 -21.20 -0.86 -2.96
C PRO A 64 -20.90 -0.95 -4.47
N SER A 65 -20.74 0.18 -5.16
CA SER A 65 -20.39 0.22 -6.58
C SER A 65 -18.98 -0.28 -6.84
N ALA A 66 -17.99 0.17 -6.07
CA ALA A 66 -16.62 -0.31 -6.18
C ALA A 66 -16.50 -1.81 -5.85
N LYS A 67 -17.31 -2.30 -4.89
CA LYS A 67 -17.35 -3.73 -4.54
C LYS A 67 -17.86 -4.60 -5.68
N ASN A 68 -18.79 -4.12 -6.50
CA ASN A 68 -19.26 -4.87 -7.68
C ASN A 68 -18.13 -5.02 -8.72
N GLU A 69 -17.31 -3.99 -8.91
CA GLU A 69 -16.17 -4.02 -9.84
C GLU A 69 -14.97 -4.83 -9.31
N LEU A 70 -14.82 -4.90 -8.00
CA LEU A 70 -13.75 -5.61 -7.29
C LEU A 70 -14.32 -6.73 -6.41
N ALA A 71 -15.25 -7.52 -6.94
CA ALA A 71 -15.99 -8.54 -6.18
C ALA A 71 -15.11 -9.56 -5.46
N GLU A 72 -13.91 -9.83 -5.98
CA GLU A 72 -12.95 -10.78 -5.41
C GLU A 72 -11.95 -10.15 -4.43
N PHE A 73 -12.01 -8.85 -4.17
CA PHE A 73 -11.07 -8.20 -3.26
C PHE A 73 -11.23 -8.70 -1.82
N THR A 74 -10.14 -9.17 -1.25
CA THR A 74 -10.11 -9.83 0.08
C THR A 74 -9.69 -8.90 1.23
N GLY A 75 -9.53 -7.59 0.99
CA GLY A 75 -9.01 -6.67 2.01
C GLY A 75 -7.48 -6.70 2.15
N VAL A 76 -6.79 -7.33 1.20
CA VAL A 76 -5.33 -7.46 1.19
C VAL A 76 -4.72 -6.56 0.13
N TYR A 77 -3.64 -5.88 0.49
CA TYR A 77 -2.89 -4.94 -0.35
C TYR A 77 -1.46 -5.45 -0.57
N ALA A 78 -1.05 -5.62 -1.82
CA ALA A 78 0.35 -5.92 -2.16
C ALA A 78 1.11 -4.60 -2.30
N LEU A 79 2.02 -4.32 -1.38
CA LEU A 79 2.77 -3.07 -1.33
C LEU A 79 4.07 -3.17 -2.12
N THR A 80 4.24 -2.28 -3.09
CA THR A 80 5.52 -1.99 -3.74
C THR A 80 6.00 -0.61 -3.31
N VAL A 81 7.20 -0.51 -2.78
CA VAL A 81 7.85 0.76 -2.43
C VAL A 81 8.84 1.13 -3.51
N ALA A 82 8.71 2.33 -4.08
CA ALA A 82 9.56 2.84 -5.13
C ALA A 82 10.32 4.09 -4.70
N PRO A 83 11.65 4.18 -4.91
CA PRO A 83 12.40 5.41 -4.68
C PRO A 83 12.03 6.49 -5.69
N ALA A 84 12.39 7.75 -5.43
CA ALA A 84 12.09 8.89 -6.29
C ALA A 84 12.59 8.75 -7.74
N GLY A 85 13.63 7.95 -7.98
CA GLY A 85 14.20 7.69 -9.31
C GLY A 85 13.49 6.63 -10.14
N GLY A 86 12.40 6.04 -9.64
CA GLY A 86 11.67 4.96 -10.31
C GLY A 86 12.05 3.57 -9.81
N GLY A 87 11.59 2.54 -10.52
CA GLY A 87 11.70 1.16 -10.04
C GLY A 87 10.68 0.86 -8.94
N GLY A 88 10.99 -0.11 -8.10
CA GLY A 88 10.19 -0.48 -6.94
C GLY A 88 10.48 -1.90 -6.48
N GLU A 89 10.37 -2.13 -5.18
CA GLU A 89 10.56 -3.43 -4.55
C GLU A 89 9.25 -3.85 -3.88
N LEU A 90 8.78 -5.05 -4.18
CA LEU A 90 7.63 -5.64 -3.50
C LEU A 90 8.01 -5.95 -2.04
N LYS A 91 7.30 -5.35 -1.10
CA LYS A 91 7.55 -5.52 0.33
C LYS A 91 6.72 -6.62 0.96
N GLY A 92 5.58 -6.94 0.37
CA GLY A 92 4.70 -8.00 0.84
C GLY A 92 3.22 -7.69 0.65
N ALA A 93 2.39 -8.49 1.32
CA ALA A 93 0.94 -8.35 1.34
C ALA A 93 0.48 -7.98 2.76
N TYR A 94 -0.39 -7.00 2.88
CA TYR A 94 -0.74 -6.35 4.14
C TYR A 94 -2.26 -6.17 4.28
N THR A 95 -2.76 -6.23 5.50
CA THR A 95 -4.06 -5.66 5.88
C THR A 95 -3.96 -4.14 5.91
N LEU A 96 -5.07 -3.44 6.05
CA LEU A 96 -5.10 -1.98 6.01
C LEU A 96 -4.17 -1.33 7.04
N ASP A 97 -4.28 -1.71 8.31
CA ASP A 97 -3.45 -1.15 9.39
C ASP A 97 -1.96 -1.38 9.15
N SER A 98 -1.63 -2.61 8.70
CA SER A 98 -0.26 -3.00 8.40
C SER A 98 0.27 -2.27 7.16
N LEU A 99 -0.58 -1.99 6.17
CA LEU A 99 -0.24 -1.18 5.00
C LEU A 99 0.17 0.23 5.43
N PHE A 100 -0.68 0.93 6.20
CA PHE A 100 -0.37 2.29 6.66
C PHE A 100 0.86 2.33 7.56
N ARG A 101 1.03 1.35 8.45
CA ARG A 101 2.22 1.24 9.31
C ARG A 101 3.49 1.09 8.46
N GLU A 102 3.47 0.22 7.46
CA GLU A 102 4.62 -0.06 6.62
C GLU A 102 4.97 1.12 5.71
N VAL A 103 3.98 1.77 5.11
CA VAL A 103 4.19 2.97 4.30
C VAL A 103 4.74 4.12 5.15
N LEU A 104 4.19 4.34 6.34
CA LEU A 104 4.67 5.36 7.27
C LEU A 104 6.10 5.05 7.75
N ARG A 105 6.43 3.78 8.02
CA ARG A 105 7.79 3.35 8.35
C ARG A 105 8.78 3.77 7.27
N HIS A 106 8.51 3.42 6.02
CA HIS A 106 9.37 3.81 4.90
C HIS A 106 9.48 5.33 4.74
N ARG A 107 8.39 6.08 4.96
CA ARG A 107 8.41 7.54 4.90
C ARG A 107 9.26 8.16 6.01
N MET A 108 9.16 7.65 7.25
CA MET A 108 9.96 8.09 8.40
C MET A 108 11.45 7.80 8.18
N GLU A 109 11.80 6.57 7.77
CA GLU A 109 13.17 6.17 7.47
C GLU A 109 13.77 7.02 6.34
N ASN A 110 12.99 7.30 5.29
CA ASN A 110 13.41 8.19 4.19
C ASN A 110 13.64 9.64 4.64
N ALA A 111 12.97 10.07 5.72
CA ALA A 111 13.16 11.39 6.33
C ALA A 111 14.32 11.42 7.37
N GLY A 112 15.01 10.30 7.59
CA GLY A 112 16.11 10.22 8.55
C GLY A 112 15.63 9.97 9.99
N VAL A 113 14.46 9.36 10.20
CA VAL A 113 13.97 8.93 11.51
C VAL A 113 14.16 7.42 11.62
N LYS A 114 14.75 6.94 12.70
CA LYS A 114 14.91 5.50 12.95
C LYS A 114 13.63 4.92 13.52
N VAL A 115 13.02 3.96 12.82
CA VAL A 115 11.82 3.28 13.30
C VAL A 115 12.21 2.00 14.02
N LEU A 116 11.73 1.84 15.25
CA LEU A 116 11.95 0.68 16.10
C LEU A 116 10.73 -0.25 16.09
N THR A 117 10.95 -1.49 16.47
CA THR A 117 9.86 -2.46 16.67
C THR A 117 8.98 -2.05 17.85
N PRO A 118 7.67 -2.38 17.84
CA PRO A 118 6.80 -2.11 18.98
C PRO A 118 7.35 -2.68 20.29
N GLY A 119 7.27 -1.88 21.36
CA GLY A 119 7.79 -2.26 22.69
C GLY A 119 9.26 -1.96 22.93
N ALA A 120 10.03 -1.52 21.93
CA ALA A 120 11.40 -1.06 22.13
C ALA A 120 11.40 0.34 22.79
N ALA A 121 12.48 0.64 23.52
CA ALA A 121 12.69 1.97 24.09
C ALA A 121 12.94 2.98 22.95
N ALA A 122 11.98 3.87 22.73
CA ALA A 122 11.98 4.91 21.71
C ALA A 122 11.83 6.30 22.37
N ASP A 123 12.25 7.34 21.65
CA ASP A 123 12.11 8.73 22.12
C ASP A 123 10.65 9.17 22.11
N ALA A 124 9.84 8.63 21.19
CA ALA A 124 8.43 8.91 21.04
C ALA A 124 7.71 7.82 20.23
N GLU A 125 6.38 7.84 20.22
CA GLU A 125 5.52 7.05 19.33
C GLU A 125 4.90 7.97 18.27
N VAL A 126 5.00 7.60 17.00
CA VAL A 126 4.21 8.22 15.94
C VAL A 126 2.92 7.42 15.78
N ARG A 127 1.80 8.04 16.11
CA ARG A 127 0.47 7.44 16.00
C ARG A 127 -0.26 8.01 14.80
N LEU A 128 -0.61 7.16 13.83
CA LEU A 128 -1.49 7.51 12.72
C LEU A 128 -2.91 7.09 13.07
N VAL A 129 -3.81 8.06 13.14
CA VAL A 129 -5.24 7.85 13.38
C VAL A 129 -5.98 8.04 12.07
N LEU A 130 -6.40 6.93 11.45
CA LEU A 130 -7.10 6.92 10.18
C LEU A 130 -8.59 7.20 10.41
N SER A 131 -9.10 8.30 9.87
CA SER A 131 -10.51 8.71 9.99
C SER A 131 -11.32 8.47 8.73
N GLU A 132 -10.66 8.36 7.56
CA GLU A 132 -11.29 8.04 6.29
C GLU A 132 -10.32 7.32 5.37
N PHE A 133 -10.76 6.28 4.70
CA PHE A 133 -10.09 5.66 3.56
C PHE A 133 -11.11 4.84 2.79
N GLN A 134 -11.49 5.33 1.62
CA GLN A 134 -12.54 4.73 0.82
C GLN A 134 -12.23 4.80 -0.67
N LEU A 135 -12.61 3.77 -1.38
CA LEU A 135 -12.56 3.67 -2.85
C LEU A 135 -13.99 3.54 -3.38
N ASP A 136 -14.31 4.38 -4.33
CA ASP A 136 -15.60 4.40 -5.03
C ASP A 136 -15.44 4.21 -6.53
N PHE A 137 -16.53 3.74 -7.18
CA PHE A 137 -16.62 3.64 -8.63
C PHE A 137 -17.96 4.22 -9.11
N GLY A 138 -17.90 5.28 -9.90
CA GLY A 138 -19.08 5.92 -10.47
C GLY A 138 -18.73 6.71 -11.73
N ASP A 139 -19.68 6.87 -12.63
CA ASP A 139 -19.50 7.63 -13.89
C ASP A 139 -18.27 7.20 -14.71
N ARG A 140 -17.99 5.89 -14.74
CA ARG A 140 -16.81 5.29 -15.38
C ARG A 140 -15.48 5.86 -14.84
N LYS A 141 -15.44 6.14 -13.55
CA LYS A 141 -14.29 6.72 -12.87
C LYS A 141 -14.09 6.05 -11.52
N TRP A 142 -12.84 5.75 -11.19
CA TRP A 142 -12.41 5.43 -9.86
C TRP A 142 -12.14 6.72 -9.08
N SER A 143 -12.65 6.83 -7.88
CA SER A 143 -12.33 7.90 -6.95
C SER A 143 -11.97 7.32 -5.59
N THR A 144 -11.02 7.94 -4.92
CA THR A 144 -10.59 7.52 -3.59
C THR A 144 -10.29 8.71 -2.72
N VAL A 145 -10.56 8.56 -1.43
CA VAL A 145 -10.33 9.58 -0.41
C VAL A 145 -9.57 8.99 0.77
N VAL A 146 -8.78 9.83 1.44
CA VAL A 146 -8.12 9.50 2.69
C VAL A 146 -8.11 10.71 3.62
N ALA A 147 -8.34 10.48 4.91
CA ALA A 147 -8.11 11.46 5.96
C ALA A 147 -7.48 10.78 7.16
N TYR A 148 -6.42 11.38 7.71
CA TYR A 148 -5.78 10.88 8.92
C TYR A 148 -5.15 12.01 9.75
N ARG A 149 -4.90 11.74 11.02
CA ARG A 149 -4.08 12.57 11.90
C ARG A 149 -2.80 11.80 12.24
N ALA A 150 -1.65 12.44 12.04
CA ALA A 150 -0.37 11.95 12.53
C ALA A 150 -0.05 12.68 13.84
N GLN A 151 0.09 11.94 14.92
CA GLN A 151 0.33 12.44 16.28
C GLN A 151 1.71 11.97 16.75
N LEU A 152 2.49 12.85 17.34
CA LEU A 152 3.70 12.48 18.05
C LEU A 152 3.39 12.41 19.55
N MET A 153 3.53 11.21 20.11
CA MET A 153 3.17 10.89 21.49
C MET A 153 4.44 10.59 22.30
N LYS A 154 4.52 11.08 23.54
CA LYS A 154 5.55 10.70 24.48
C LYS A 154 4.91 10.48 25.86
N ASP A 155 5.19 9.35 26.48
CA ASP A 155 4.66 8.99 27.81
C ASP A 155 3.12 9.13 27.89
N GLY A 156 2.42 8.82 26.79
CA GLY A 156 0.95 8.94 26.70
C GLY A 156 0.45 10.36 26.43
N VAL A 157 1.33 11.37 26.37
CA VAL A 157 0.97 12.76 26.09
C VAL A 157 1.21 13.08 24.60
N MET A 158 0.23 13.73 23.97
CA MET A 158 0.37 14.22 22.59
C MET A 158 1.19 15.51 22.59
N LEU A 159 2.36 15.48 21.94
CA LEU A 159 3.27 16.63 21.84
C LEU A 159 2.96 17.49 20.62
N SER A 160 2.64 16.87 19.50
CA SER A 160 2.30 17.57 18.24
C SER A 160 1.35 16.72 17.40
N GLN A 161 0.67 17.38 16.44
CA GLN A 161 -0.26 16.72 15.53
C GLN A 161 -0.28 17.42 14.18
N GLN A 162 -0.42 16.63 13.11
CA GLN A 162 -0.78 17.13 11.78
C GLN A 162 -1.96 16.36 11.23
N THR A 163 -2.89 17.06 10.55
CA THR A 163 -4.01 16.46 9.84
C THR A 163 -3.72 16.50 8.35
N VAL A 164 -3.93 15.38 7.70
CA VAL A 164 -3.75 15.22 6.25
C VAL A 164 -5.04 14.70 5.64
N ASN A 165 -5.48 15.36 4.57
CA ASN A 165 -6.58 14.93 3.72
C ASN A 165 -6.08 14.82 2.28
N GLY A 166 -6.62 13.85 1.55
CA GLY A 166 -6.30 13.63 0.16
C GLY A 166 -7.46 13.01 -0.61
N SER A 167 -7.49 13.26 -1.90
CA SER A 167 -8.39 12.59 -2.84
C SER A 167 -7.68 12.41 -4.18
N ALA A 168 -8.04 11.35 -4.90
CA ALA A 168 -7.57 11.09 -6.24
C ALA A 168 -8.69 10.50 -7.10
N GLU A 169 -8.64 10.76 -8.39
CA GLU A 169 -9.61 10.27 -9.36
C GLU A 169 -8.90 9.74 -10.61
N ARG A 170 -9.47 8.68 -11.22
CA ARG A 170 -8.96 8.12 -12.44
C ARG A 170 -10.06 7.58 -13.33
N ILE A 171 -10.05 7.94 -14.61
CA ILE A 171 -10.98 7.41 -15.60
C ILE A 171 -10.73 5.90 -15.76
N PHE A 172 -11.82 5.13 -15.82
CA PHE A 172 -11.80 3.70 -16.05
C PHE A 172 -11.37 3.37 -17.49
N LEU A 173 -10.18 2.81 -17.66
CA LEU A 173 -9.63 2.38 -18.93
C LEU A 173 -9.20 0.91 -18.91
N ALA A 174 -8.62 0.45 -17.79
CA ALA A 174 -7.97 -0.85 -17.66
C ALA A 174 -8.48 -1.65 -16.44
N GLY A 175 -9.72 -1.44 -16.01
CA GLY A 175 -10.36 -2.19 -14.94
C GLY A 175 -9.62 -2.07 -13.61
N LYS A 176 -9.32 -3.19 -12.96
CA LYS A 176 -8.65 -3.25 -11.66
C LYS A 176 -7.32 -2.47 -11.61
N ARG A 177 -6.56 -2.39 -12.72
CA ARG A 177 -5.30 -1.63 -12.76
C ARG A 177 -5.47 -0.15 -12.49
N ASP A 178 -6.63 0.41 -12.83
CA ASP A 178 -6.92 1.82 -12.55
C ASP A 178 -7.26 2.02 -11.07
N ALA A 179 -7.95 1.05 -10.43
CA ALA A 179 -8.14 1.03 -8.97
C ALA A 179 -6.79 0.93 -8.23
N ASP A 180 -5.91 0.00 -8.63
CA ASP A 180 -4.57 -0.14 -8.07
C ASP A 180 -3.79 1.19 -8.12
N ARG A 181 -3.84 1.87 -9.28
CA ARG A 181 -3.12 3.13 -9.51
C ARG A 181 -3.68 4.28 -8.69
N VAL A 182 -5.00 4.48 -8.69
CA VAL A 182 -5.59 5.61 -7.96
C VAL A 182 -5.35 5.49 -6.46
N VAL A 183 -5.41 4.28 -5.90
CA VAL A 183 -5.08 4.03 -4.49
C VAL A 183 -3.60 4.28 -4.21
N GLY A 184 -2.69 3.82 -5.08
CA GLY A 184 -1.25 4.05 -4.94
C GLY A 184 -0.87 5.52 -5.06
N GLU A 185 -1.45 6.25 -5.99
CA GLU A 185 -1.26 7.70 -6.18
C GLU A 185 -1.75 8.47 -4.95
N LEU A 186 -2.98 8.18 -4.47
CA LEU A 186 -3.52 8.82 -3.26
C LEU A 186 -2.65 8.56 -2.04
N LEU A 187 -2.28 7.29 -1.80
CA LEU A 187 -1.47 6.92 -0.63
C LEU A 187 -0.10 7.62 -0.66
N SER A 188 0.52 7.68 -1.86
CA SER A 188 1.80 8.36 -2.04
C SER A 188 1.67 9.87 -1.77
N ASP A 189 0.67 10.52 -2.33
CA ASP A 189 0.42 11.95 -2.14
C ASP A 189 0.14 12.26 -0.66
N ALA A 190 -0.80 11.54 -0.05
CA ALA A 190 -1.21 11.80 1.32
C ALA A 190 -0.08 11.58 2.33
N ILE A 191 0.65 10.46 2.24
CA ILE A 191 1.74 10.17 3.19
C ILE A 191 2.92 11.12 2.97
N ASN A 192 3.19 11.55 1.73
CA ASN A 192 4.26 12.49 1.45
C ASN A 192 3.92 13.94 1.85
N LYS A 193 2.63 14.30 1.99
CA LYS A 193 2.20 15.59 2.57
C LYS A 193 2.51 15.73 4.06
N LEU A 194 2.74 14.63 4.77
CA LEU A 194 3.16 14.69 6.17
C LEU A 194 4.54 15.36 6.27
N ASP A 195 4.58 16.54 6.90
CA ASP A 195 5.81 17.26 7.18
C ASP A 195 6.43 16.74 8.50
N ILE A 196 7.31 15.75 8.34
CA ILE A 196 7.95 15.07 9.47
C ILE A 196 8.82 16.05 10.26
N ALA A 197 9.57 16.92 9.58
CA ALA A 197 10.43 17.89 10.26
C ALA A 197 9.61 18.87 11.13
N LEU A 198 8.49 19.36 10.60
CA LEU A 198 7.58 20.22 11.36
C LEU A 198 6.92 19.48 12.54
N LEU A 199 6.54 18.22 12.36
CA LEU A 199 5.94 17.39 13.41
C LEU A 199 6.88 17.27 14.62
N PHE A 200 8.16 16.97 14.39
CA PHE A 200 9.18 16.88 15.44
C PHE A 200 9.51 18.24 16.04
N LYS A 201 9.71 19.27 15.20
CA LYS A 201 9.96 20.64 15.67
C LYS A 201 8.88 21.17 16.61
N GLN A 202 7.60 20.93 16.26
CA GLN A 202 6.47 21.35 17.13
C GLN A 202 6.44 20.59 18.46
N ALA A 203 6.98 19.38 18.50
CA ALA A 203 7.12 18.57 19.71
C ALA A 203 8.34 18.96 20.57
N GLY A 204 9.21 19.85 20.09
CA GLY A 204 10.46 20.19 20.77
C GLY A 204 11.55 19.11 20.69
N LEU A 205 11.48 18.28 19.65
CA LEU A 205 12.42 17.20 19.36
C LEU A 205 13.26 17.51 18.11
#